data_c445b584404b9e0ea0f35820e4895584
#
_entry.id   c445b584404b9e0ea0f35820e4895584
#
_cell.length_a   1.000
_cell.length_b   1.000
_cell.length_c   1.000
_cell.angle_alpha   90.00
_cell.angle_beta   90.00
_cell.angle_gamma   90.00
#
_symmetry.space_group_name_H-M   'P 1'
#
loop_
_entity.id
_entity.type
_entity.pdbx_description
1 polymer ?
#
loop_
_entity_poly.entity_id
_entity_poly.type
_entity_poly.pdbx_seq_one_letter_code
_entity_poly.pdbx_strand_id
1 'polypeptide(L)'
;MPLGYEITKASASDTTKLLPMVEELKQRHPEIIEAAKDMAADKGYDSEDNNRGLYDRYGIKPVIDIRESWKDEKESEIKTRPLYEDKADLIVYDNRGSIYCHCGRGDDSEKDYASMAYMGFESDRRTLKYRCPAGAYRITCQNREKCGDGRYGEYGRVVRIAIEKDRRMFTPIARSSYAFERIYKGRTAVERVNSRIDNVFGFEFHYIRGKAKMTLRMSLALIVMLAMAVGRIKRNQEEDMRSLVMPIAA
;
A
#
# COMPACT_ATOMS: atom_id res chain seq x y z
N MET A 1 12.69 -9.15 -11.05
CA MET A 1 13.11 -10.57 -10.91
C MET A 1 12.69 -11.04 -9.53
N PRO A 2 12.20 -12.26 -9.34
CA PRO A 2 11.85 -12.79 -8.02
C PRO A 2 13.12 -13.00 -7.16
N LEU A 3 13.07 -12.56 -5.91
CA LEU A 3 14.15 -12.71 -4.93
C LEU A 3 13.92 -13.90 -4.00
N GLY A 4 12.69 -14.38 -3.92
CA GLY A 4 12.29 -15.52 -3.11
C GLY A 4 10.86 -15.95 -3.42
N TYR A 5 10.51 -17.14 -2.99
CA TYR A 5 9.16 -17.69 -3.10
C TYR A 5 8.91 -18.72 -2.01
N GLU A 6 7.67 -18.91 -1.64
CA GLU A 6 7.24 -19.99 -0.74
C GLU A 6 6.05 -20.73 -1.36
N ILE A 7 6.08 -22.06 -1.30
CA ILE A 7 4.94 -22.90 -1.68
C ILE A 7 4.14 -23.24 -0.43
N THR A 8 2.91 -22.83 -0.41
CA THR A 8 1.97 -23.05 0.69
C THR A 8 0.78 -23.90 0.24
N LYS A 9 -0.02 -24.37 1.19
CA LYS A 9 -1.34 -24.94 0.89
C LYS A 9 -2.27 -23.80 0.44
N ALA A 10 -3.21 -24.09 -0.45
CA ALA A 10 -4.19 -23.11 -0.92
C ALA A 10 -5.04 -22.47 0.19
N SER A 11 -5.20 -23.16 1.33
CA SER A 11 -5.91 -22.66 2.51
C SER A 11 -5.03 -21.82 3.47
N ALA A 12 -3.74 -21.67 3.19
CA ALA A 12 -2.86 -20.86 4.04
C ALA A 12 -3.15 -19.37 3.84
N SER A 13 -3.15 -18.62 4.93
CA SER A 13 -3.31 -17.17 4.86
C SER A 13 -2.01 -16.49 4.42
N ASP A 14 -2.08 -15.67 3.38
CA ASP A 14 -0.94 -14.87 2.91
C ASP A 14 -0.46 -13.88 3.96
N THR A 15 -1.37 -13.38 4.80
CA THR A 15 -1.08 -12.40 5.85
C THR A 15 0.09 -12.82 6.75
N THR A 16 0.18 -14.12 7.08
CA THR A 16 1.20 -14.65 7.98
C THR A 16 2.57 -14.88 7.32
N LYS A 17 2.67 -14.69 6.00
CA LYS A 17 3.86 -15.06 5.21
C LYS A 17 4.81 -13.90 4.94
N LEU A 18 4.32 -12.66 4.99
CA LEU A 18 5.10 -11.49 4.60
C LEU A 18 6.36 -11.31 5.47
N LEU A 19 6.19 -11.21 6.79
CA LEU A 19 7.32 -10.95 7.69
C LEU A 19 8.34 -12.09 7.72
N PRO A 20 7.95 -13.38 7.74
CA PRO A 20 8.91 -14.49 7.61
C PRO A 20 9.71 -14.44 6.31
N MET A 21 9.10 -14.11 5.17
CA MET A 21 9.80 -13.97 3.89
C MET A 21 10.76 -12.79 3.88
N VAL A 22 10.39 -11.66 4.49
CA VAL A 22 11.28 -10.50 4.64
C VAL A 22 12.46 -10.82 5.54
N GLU A 23 12.23 -11.57 6.63
CA GLU A 23 13.30 -12.00 7.53
C GLU A 23 14.28 -12.96 6.83
N GLU A 24 13.77 -13.94 6.08
CA GLU A 24 14.61 -14.83 5.28
C GLU A 24 15.42 -14.06 4.23
N LEU A 25 14.82 -13.09 3.57
CA LEU A 25 15.51 -12.23 2.60
C LEU A 25 16.60 -11.40 3.28
N LYS A 26 16.34 -10.86 4.47
CA LYS A 26 17.34 -10.13 5.26
C LYS A 26 18.54 -10.98 5.63
N GLN A 27 18.30 -12.25 5.98
CA GLN A 27 19.40 -13.19 6.33
C GLN A 27 20.26 -13.54 5.12
N ARG A 28 19.66 -13.65 3.92
CA ARG A 28 20.37 -14.01 2.69
C ARG A 28 20.97 -12.82 1.96
N HIS A 29 20.28 -11.69 1.98
CA HIS A 29 20.56 -10.50 1.21
C HIS A 29 20.29 -9.24 2.05
N PRO A 30 21.05 -8.98 3.12
CA PRO A 30 20.84 -7.85 4.01
C PRO A 30 20.89 -6.51 3.27
N GLU A 31 21.75 -6.39 2.25
CA GLU A 31 21.92 -5.21 1.42
C GLU A 31 20.62 -4.77 0.70
N ILE A 32 19.76 -5.74 0.34
CA ILE A 32 18.47 -5.43 -0.30
C ILE A 32 17.51 -4.81 0.70
N ILE A 33 17.45 -5.37 1.91
CA ILE A 33 16.56 -4.87 2.98
C ILE A 33 17.03 -3.50 3.48
N GLU A 34 18.32 -3.30 3.63
CA GLU A 34 18.90 -2.02 4.05
C GLU A 34 18.68 -0.90 3.01
N ALA A 35 18.70 -1.25 1.71
CA ALA A 35 18.43 -0.30 0.64
C ALA A 35 16.94 -0.03 0.42
N ALA A 36 16.04 -0.91 0.89
CA ALA A 36 14.61 -0.82 0.66
C ALA A 36 14.00 0.33 1.48
N LYS A 37 13.33 1.26 0.80
CA LYS A 37 12.62 2.39 1.44
C LYS A 37 11.15 2.12 1.66
N ASP A 38 10.54 1.35 0.77
CA ASP A 38 9.13 0.99 0.77
C ASP A 38 8.93 -0.41 0.19
N MET A 39 7.81 -1.04 0.52
CA MET A 39 7.41 -2.34 0.03
C MET A 39 5.93 -2.33 -0.33
N ALA A 40 5.64 -2.57 -1.61
CA ALA A 40 4.27 -2.77 -2.09
C ALA A 40 3.90 -4.25 -2.00
N ALA A 41 2.73 -4.53 -1.41
CA ALA A 41 2.18 -5.88 -1.35
C ALA A 41 0.67 -5.87 -1.63
N ASP A 42 0.11 -7.04 -1.95
CA ASP A 42 -1.31 -7.17 -2.22
C ASP A 42 -2.16 -7.01 -0.95
N LYS A 43 -3.45 -6.69 -1.12
CA LYS A 43 -4.46 -6.62 -0.05
C LYS A 43 -4.50 -7.88 0.84
N GLY A 44 -4.10 -9.03 0.28
CA GLY A 44 -3.96 -10.28 1.01
C GLY A 44 -3.06 -10.17 2.25
N TYR A 45 -2.09 -9.28 2.21
CA TYR A 45 -1.11 -9.05 3.28
C TYR A 45 -1.52 -7.95 4.27
N ASP A 46 -2.69 -7.31 4.09
CA ASP A 46 -3.13 -6.22 4.97
C ASP A 46 -3.42 -6.74 6.39
N SER A 47 -2.57 -6.34 7.32
CA SER A 47 -2.73 -6.55 8.76
C SER A 47 -1.95 -5.51 9.55
N GLU A 48 -2.35 -5.29 10.80
CA GLU A 48 -1.62 -4.42 11.71
C GLU A 48 -0.18 -4.91 11.92
N ASP A 49 0.00 -6.22 12.12
CA ASP A 49 1.30 -6.84 12.38
C ASP A 49 2.26 -6.66 11.20
N ASN A 50 1.79 -6.83 9.97
CA ASN A 50 2.61 -6.64 8.77
C ASN A 50 3.02 -5.17 8.62
N ASN A 51 2.07 -4.23 8.74
CA ASN A 51 2.36 -2.81 8.63
C ASN A 51 3.32 -2.33 9.73
N ARG A 52 3.12 -2.79 10.96
CA ARG A 52 4.01 -2.50 12.09
C ARG A 52 5.38 -3.13 11.90
N GLY A 53 5.42 -4.43 11.57
CA GLY A 53 6.66 -5.18 11.44
C GLY A 53 7.57 -4.64 10.33
N LEU A 54 7.04 -4.32 9.17
CA LEU A 54 7.80 -3.72 8.08
C LEU A 54 8.46 -2.41 8.50
N TYR A 55 7.72 -1.53 9.14
CA TYR A 55 8.25 -0.22 9.51
C TYR A 55 9.14 -0.27 10.75
N ASP A 56 8.70 -0.94 11.81
CA ASP A 56 9.40 -0.87 13.12
C ASP A 56 10.64 -1.78 13.17
N ARG A 57 10.65 -2.93 12.46
CA ARG A 57 11.78 -3.87 12.46
C ARG A 57 12.77 -3.65 11.33
N TYR A 58 12.28 -3.19 10.17
CA TYR A 58 13.09 -3.10 8.95
C TYR A 58 13.22 -1.67 8.42
N GLY A 59 12.50 -0.70 8.97
CA GLY A 59 12.49 0.69 8.47
C GLY A 59 11.78 0.85 7.12
N ILE A 60 11.16 -0.21 6.61
CA ILE A 60 10.51 -0.25 5.30
C ILE A 60 9.08 0.28 5.43
N LYS A 61 8.73 1.29 4.65
CA LYS A 61 7.36 1.84 4.64
C LYS A 61 6.41 0.90 3.91
N PRO A 62 5.37 0.37 4.58
CA PRO A 62 4.40 -0.50 3.93
C PRO A 62 3.52 0.28 2.95
N VAL A 63 3.32 -0.28 1.76
CA VAL A 63 2.40 0.19 0.73
C VAL A 63 1.45 -0.96 0.39
N ILE A 64 0.56 -1.24 1.33
CA ILE A 64 -0.43 -2.32 1.27
C ILE A 64 -1.81 -1.68 1.27
N ASP A 65 -2.62 -1.97 0.24
CA ASP A 65 -3.98 -1.46 0.20
C ASP A 65 -4.83 -2.19 1.25
N ILE A 66 -5.79 -1.48 1.83
CA ILE A 66 -6.58 -2.02 2.94
C ILE A 66 -7.63 -2.99 2.42
N ARG A 67 -7.77 -4.09 3.13
CA ARG A 67 -8.90 -5.00 2.92
C ARG A 67 -10.14 -4.38 3.57
N GLU A 68 -11.21 -4.25 2.81
CA GLU A 68 -12.46 -3.69 3.30
C GLU A 68 -13.00 -4.49 4.49
N SER A 69 -13.11 -3.85 5.64
CA SER A 69 -13.48 -4.51 6.90
C SER A 69 -14.73 -3.90 7.55
N TRP A 70 -15.19 -2.76 7.04
CA TRP A 70 -16.38 -2.11 7.60
C TRP A 70 -17.62 -2.67 6.94
N LYS A 71 -18.22 -3.64 7.59
CA LYS A 71 -19.50 -4.23 7.19
C LYS A 71 -20.63 -3.38 7.77
N ASP A 72 -21.20 -2.50 6.98
CA ASP A 72 -22.43 -1.79 7.33
C ASP A 72 -23.37 -1.80 6.13
N GLU A 73 -24.66 -1.75 6.42
CA GLU A 73 -25.75 -2.19 5.56
C GLU A 73 -26.16 -1.21 4.43
N LYS A 74 -25.49 -0.07 4.24
CA LYS A 74 -25.86 0.90 3.19
C LYS A 74 -24.67 1.25 2.29
N GLU A 75 -24.76 0.87 1.03
CA GLU A 75 -23.73 1.08 0.00
C GLU A 75 -23.58 2.53 -0.50
N SER A 76 -24.44 3.45 -0.14
CA SER A 76 -24.56 4.77 -0.77
C SER A 76 -23.82 5.93 -0.08
N GLU A 77 -23.31 5.73 1.15
CA GLU A 77 -22.65 6.80 1.90
C GLU A 77 -21.17 6.48 2.17
N ILE A 78 -20.29 7.49 2.04
CA ILE A 78 -18.91 7.37 2.50
C ILE A 78 -18.93 7.11 4.01
N LYS A 79 -18.61 5.88 4.40
CA LYS A 79 -18.56 5.48 5.81
C LYS A 79 -17.41 6.19 6.47
N THR A 80 -17.72 7.05 7.43
CA THR A 80 -16.72 7.82 8.15
C THR A 80 -16.78 7.55 9.65
N ARG A 81 -15.64 7.68 10.31
CA ARG A 81 -15.52 7.64 11.78
C ARG A 81 -14.85 8.92 12.27
N PRO A 82 -15.23 9.44 13.44
CA PRO A 82 -14.57 10.60 14.01
C PRO A 82 -13.09 10.27 14.31
N LEU A 83 -12.21 11.20 13.95
CA LEU A 83 -10.80 11.05 14.26
C LEU A 83 -10.52 11.24 15.76
N TYR A 84 -11.26 12.14 16.39
CA TYR A 84 -11.19 12.44 17.83
C TYR A 84 -12.60 12.50 18.38
N GLU A 85 -12.84 11.87 19.52
CA GLU A 85 -14.16 11.81 20.16
C GLU A 85 -14.68 13.18 20.56
N ASP A 86 -13.80 14.06 21.05
CA ASP A 86 -14.10 15.43 21.45
C ASP A 86 -14.36 16.38 20.26
N LYS A 87 -14.09 15.94 19.03
CA LYS A 87 -14.20 16.71 17.78
C LYS A 87 -14.86 15.89 16.67
N ALA A 88 -15.80 15.06 17.06
CA ALA A 88 -16.45 14.09 16.16
C ALA A 88 -17.05 14.73 14.91
N ASP A 89 -17.54 15.97 15.00
CA ASP A 89 -18.23 16.65 13.91
C ASP A 89 -17.29 17.40 12.97
N LEU A 90 -15.99 17.50 13.27
CA LEU A 90 -15.07 18.36 12.52
C LEU A 90 -14.08 17.58 11.66
N ILE A 91 -13.53 16.49 12.15
CA ILE A 91 -12.52 15.71 11.44
C ILE A 91 -12.89 14.23 11.50
N VAL A 92 -13.05 13.64 10.32
CA VAL A 92 -13.41 12.23 10.18
C VAL A 92 -12.44 11.53 9.24
N TYR A 93 -12.44 10.21 9.25
CA TYR A 93 -11.68 9.39 8.30
C TYR A 93 -12.56 8.25 7.76
N ASP A 94 -12.27 7.83 6.52
CA ASP A 94 -12.96 6.74 5.86
C ASP A 94 -12.29 5.38 6.13
N ASN A 95 -12.84 4.31 5.54
CA ASN A 95 -12.34 2.95 5.63
C ASN A 95 -10.96 2.72 4.97
N ARG A 96 -10.41 3.73 4.27
CA ARG A 96 -9.08 3.71 3.67
C ARG A 96 -8.07 4.59 4.41
N GLY A 97 -8.52 5.28 5.47
CA GLY A 97 -7.70 6.21 6.24
C GLY A 97 -7.53 7.57 5.59
N SER A 98 -8.37 7.93 4.61
CA SER A 98 -8.43 9.29 4.07
C SER A 98 -9.09 10.22 5.07
N ILE A 99 -8.54 11.41 5.23
CA ILE A 99 -8.99 12.37 6.25
C ILE A 99 -9.84 13.45 5.61
N TYR A 100 -10.96 13.73 6.24
CA TYR A 100 -11.92 14.74 5.78
C TYR A 100 -12.19 15.74 6.88
N CYS A 101 -12.45 16.98 6.45
CA CYS A 101 -12.92 18.06 7.28
C CYS A 101 -14.36 18.39 6.90
N HIS A 102 -15.22 18.62 7.89
CA HIS A 102 -16.58 19.12 7.64
C HIS A 102 -16.51 20.60 7.24
N CYS A 103 -16.78 20.89 5.98
CA CYS A 103 -16.66 22.23 5.42
C CYS A 103 -17.94 23.05 5.49
N GLY A 104 -19.10 22.45 5.87
CA GLY A 104 -20.39 23.11 6.00
C GLY A 104 -20.75 23.98 4.80
N ARG A 105 -21.06 23.36 3.68
CA ARG A 105 -21.67 24.03 2.53
C ARG A 105 -23.18 23.86 2.65
N GLY A 106 -23.88 24.86 3.23
CA GLY A 106 -25.32 24.91 3.16
C GLY A 106 -26.08 24.14 4.24
N ASP A 107 -27.34 23.96 4.04
CA ASP A 107 -28.36 23.49 4.93
C ASP A 107 -27.99 22.18 5.69
N ASP A 108 -28.35 22.06 6.94
CA ASP A 108 -27.96 21.02 7.91
C ASP A 108 -28.29 19.56 7.52
N SER A 109 -28.80 19.31 6.33
CA SER A 109 -29.25 17.99 5.87
C SER A 109 -28.19 17.13 5.17
N GLU A 110 -27.10 17.69 4.63
CA GLU A 110 -26.01 16.95 4.02
C GLU A 110 -24.65 17.34 4.63
N LYS A 111 -24.00 16.36 5.26
CA LYS A 111 -22.64 16.52 5.79
C LYS A 111 -21.62 16.61 4.63
N ASP A 112 -21.35 17.84 4.21
CA ASP A 112 -20.32 18.11 3.20
C ASP A 112 -18.93 17.93 3.78
N TYR A 113 -18.27 16.85 3.38
CA TYR A 113 -16.90 16.58 3.76
C TYR A 113 -15.92 16.96 2.64
N ALA A 114 -14.90 17.74 2.98
CA ALA A 114 -13.80 18.03 2.07
C ALA A 114 -12.54 17.26 2.47
N SER A 115 -11.91 16.59 1.50
CA SER A 115 -10.66 15.86 1.73
C SER A 115 -9.56 16.80 2.21
N MET A 116 -8.91 16.47 3.31
CA MET A 116 -7.77 17.23 3.81
C MET A 116 -6.52 16.98 2.97
N ALA A 117 -5.74 18.02 2.73
CA ALA A 117 -4.51 17.94 1.98
C ALA A 117 -3.43 17.20 2.80
N TYR A 118 -2.96 16.06 2.29
CA TYR A 118 -1.84 15.35 2.86
C TYR A 118 -0.53 16.11 2.61
N MET A 119 0.20 16.41 3.68
CA MET A 119 1.44 17.21 3.65
C MET A 119 2.70 16.37 3.84
N GLY A 120 2.57 15.08 4.11
CA GLY A 120 3.67 14.17 4.31
C GLY A 120 3.71 13.49 5.67
N PHE A 121 4.71 12.65 5.86
CA PHE A 121 4.99 11.94 7.10
C PHE A 121 6.15 12.60 7.83
N GLU A 122 5.93 12.98 9.08
CA GLU A 122 6.94 13.54 9.99
C GLU A 122 7.57 12.35 10.76
N SER A 123 8.76 11.93 10.36
CA SER A 123 9.42 10.72 10.89
C SER A 123 9.88 10.89 12.35
N ASP A 124 10.27 12.08 12.75
CA ASP A 124 10.66 12.44 14.12
C ASP A 124 9.52 12.26 15.13
N ARG A 125 8.30 12.55 14.70
CA ARG A 125 7.08 12.45 15.50
C ARG A 125 6.24 11.23 15.21
N ARG A 126 6.59 10.47 14.18
CA ARG A 126 5.81 9.33 13.65
C ARG A 126 4.36 9.71 13.34
N THR A 127 4.15 10.90 12.74
CA THR A 127 2.82 11.44 12.46
C THR A 127 2.61 11.71 10.98
N LEU A 128 1.39 11.46 10.51
CA LEU A 128 0.88 11.95 9.24
C LEU A 128 0.39 13.38 9.42
N LYS A 129 0.83 14.29 8.57
CA LYS A 129 0.44 15.69 8.61
C LYS A 129 -0.56 15.99 7.51
N TYR A 130 -1.68 16.58 7.91
CA TYR A 130 -2.72 17.05 7.01
C TYR A 130 -3.01 18.53 7.23
N ARG A 131 -3.41 19.22 6.17
CA ARG A 131 -3.76 20.62 6.18
C ARG A 131 -5.20 20.82 5.71
N CYS A 132 -5.87 21.83 6.26
CA CYS A 132 -7.20 22.24 5.84
C CYS A 132 -7.24 22.47 4.32
N PRO A 133 -8.25 21.94 3.60
CA PRO A 133 -8.36 22.11 2.15
C PRO A 133 -8.55 23.58 1.75
N ALA A 134 -9.26 24.37 2.54
CA ALA A 134 -9.40 25.79 2.28
C ALA A 134 -8.05 26.53 2.31
N GLY A 135 -7.20 26.22 3.31
CA GLY A 135 -5.87 26.79 3.39
C GLY A 135 -4.88 26.21 2.36
N ALA A 136 -5.04 24.94 1.96
CA ALA A 136 -4.13 24.29 1.01
C ALA A 136 -4.46 24.61 -0.45
N TYR A 137 -5.75 24.61 -0.79
CA TYR A 137 -6.25 24.75 -2.17
C TYR A 137 -6.96 26.06 -2.44
N ARG A 138 -6.96 27.00 -1.47
CA ARG A 138 -7.65 28.30 -1.54
C ARG A 138 -9.16 28.18 -1.84
N ILE A 139 -9.79 27.14 -1.30
CA ILE A 139 -11.23 26.91 -1.41
C ILE A 139 -11.95 27.75 -0.36
N THR A 140 -13.09 28.34 -0.72
CA THR A 140 -13.94 29.05 0.24
C THR A 140 -14.55 28.07 1.24
N CYS A 141 -14.34 28.30 2.53
CA CYS A 141 -14.91 27.50 3.61
C CYS A 141 -15.91 28.35 4.40
N GLN A 142 -17.17 27.92 4.43
CA GLN A 142 -18.24 28.62 5.16
C GLN A 142 -18.11 28.51 6.68
N ASN A 143 -17.47 27.42 7.17
CA ASN A 143 -17.23 27.22 8.59
C ASN A 143 -15.91 27.81 9.09
N ARG A 144 -15.27 28.67 8.33
CA ARG A 144 -13.95 29.22 8.65
C ARG A 144 -13.93 29.94 10.00
N GLU A 145 -14.96 30.73 10.29
CA GLU A 145 -15.09 31.48 11.55
C GLU A 145 -15.34 30.58 12.74
N LYS A 146 -16.12 29.50 12.56
CA LYS A 146 -16.42 28.51 13.59
C LYS A 146 -15.26 27.55 13.84
N CYS A 147 -14.35 27.39 12.87
CA CYS A 147 -13.23 26.47 12.95
C CYS A 147 -12.19 26.97 13.94
N GLY A 148 -12.23 26.43 15.16
CA GLY A 148 -11.29 26.77 16.23
C GLY A 148 -11.35 28.23 16.67
N ASP A 149 -12.56 28.80 16.69
CA ASP A 149 -12.82 30.19 17.12
C ASP A 149 -11.98 31.21 16.34
N GLY A 150 -11.81 31.00 15.03
CA GLY A 150 -11.04 31.89 14.16
C GLY A 150 -9.50 31.79 14.28
N ARG A 151 -8.98 30.92 15.16
CA ARG A 151 -7.54 30.82 15.46
C ARG A 151 -6.65 30.41 14.28
N TYR A 152 -7.19 29.73 13.28
CA TYR A 152 -6.38 29.15 12.21
C TYR A 152 -6.10 30.10 11.02
N GLY A 153 -6.67 31.29 11.00
CA GLY A 153 -6.43 32.32 9.98
C GLY A 153 -6.47 31.78 8.55
N GLU A 154 -5.69 32.37 7.65
CA GLU A 154 -5.64 31.96 6.24
C GLU A 154 -4.94 30.62 6.02
N TYR A 155 -4.02 30.23 6.92
CA TYR A 155 -3.30 28.96 6.81
C TYR A 155 -4.21 27.75 6.97
N GLY A 156 -5.30 27.89 7.74
CA GLY A 156 -6.23 26.82 8.06
C GLY A 156 -5.69 25.83 9.11
N ARG A 157 -6.54 24.89 9.48
CA ARG A 157 -6.23 23.88 10.49
C ARG A 157 -5.19 22.88 10.00
N VAL A 158 -4.25 22.53 10.88
CA VAL A 158 -3.31 21.41 10.70
C VAL A 158 -3.68 20.28 11.64
N VAL A 159 -3.77 19.07 11.10
CA VAL A 159 -4.03 17.84 11.85
C VAL A 159 -2.82 16.93 11.73
N ARG A 160 -2.38 16.41 12.87
CA ARG A 160 -1.31 15.40 12.95
C ARG A 160 -1.88 14.13 13.53
N ILE A 161 -1.66 13.02 12.86
CA ILE A 161 -2.19 11.71 13.25
C ILE A 161 -1.00 10.81 13.52
N ALA A 162 -0.85 10.39 14.78
CA ALA A 162 0.15 9.38 15.11
C ALA A 162 -0.21 8.05 14.44
N ILE A 163 0.76 7.41 13.79
CA ILE A 163 0.53 6.11 13.17
C ILE A 163 0.18 5.03 14.20
N GLU A 164 0.55 5.23 15.47
CA GLU A 164 0.20 4.36 16.59
C GLU A 164 -1.29 4.31 16.92
N LYS A 165 -2.08 5.30 16.46
CA LYS A 165 -3.52 5.33 16.67
C LYS A 165 -4.22 4.11 16.07
N ASP A 166 -3.78 3.72 14.87
CA ASP A 166 -4.21 2.51 14.17
C ASP A 166 -3.16 2.18 13.09
N ARG A 167 -2.30 1.21 13.37
CA ARG A 167 -1.18 0.85 12.48
C ARG A 167 -1.61 0.20 11.17
N ARG A 168 -2.83 -0.30 11.11
CA ARG A 168 -3.42 -0.82 9.89
C ARG A 168 -3.96 0.31 9.03
N MET A 169 -4.61 1.30 9.64
CA MET A 169 -5.26 2.41 8.96
C MET A 169 -4.25 3.50 8.56
N PHE A 170 -3.38 3.90 9.50
CA PHE A 170 -2.42 4.99 9.32
C PHE A 170 -1.01 4.44 9.13
N THR A 171 -0.53 4.46 7.90
CA THR A 171 0.82 4.01 7.52
C THR A 171 1.69 5.20 7.12
N PRO A 172 3.04 5.11 7.19
CA PRO A 172 3.94 6.22 6.85
C PRO A 172 3.73 6.84 5.46
N ILE A 173 3.12 6.10 4.54
CA ILE A 173 2.67 6.63 3.25
C ILE A 173 1.14 6.57 3.25
N ALA A 174 0.49 7.73 3.31
CA ALA A 174 -0.98 7.79 3.32
C ALA A 174 -1.56 7.21 2.03
N ARG A 175 -2.58 6.34 2.16
CA ARG A 175 -3.22 5.67 1.01
C ARG A 175 -3.89 6.64 0.04
N SER A 176 -4.36 7.79 0.53
CA SER A 176 -4.92 8.86 -0.30
C SER A 176 -3.87 9.68 -1.05
N SER A 177 -2.57 9.40 -0.86
CA SER A 177 -1.50 10.18 -1.49
C SER A 177 -1.11 9.64 -2.87
N TYR A 178 -0.71 10.55 -3.75
CA TYR A 178 -0.13 10.19 -5.05
C TYR A 178 1.10 9.28 -4.92
N ALA A 179 1.89 9.45 -3.85
CA ALA A 179 3.05 8.60 -3.58
C ALA A 179 2.64 7.15 -3.37
N PHE A 180 1.56 6.91 -2.60
CA PHE A 180 1.01 5.57 -2.41
C PHE A 180 0.59 4.95 -3.74
N GLU A 181 -0.21 5.66 -4.53
CA GLU A 181 -0.71 5.17 -5.83
C GLU A 181 0.45 4.80 -6.77
N ARG A 182 1.45 5.66 -6.87
CA ARG A 182 2.62 5.43 -7.73
C ARG A 182 3.40 4.18 -7.34
N ILE A 183 3.66 3.99 -6.02
CA ILE A 183 4.42 2.84 -5.54
C ILE A 183 3.57 1.57 -5.65
N TYR A 184 2.29 1.64 -5.29
CA TYR A 184 1.38 0.51 -5.35
C TYR A 184 1.20 -0.03 -6.78
N LYS A 185 1.21 0.83 -7.78
CA LYS A 185 1.22 0.42 -9.21
C LYS A 185 2.44 -0.44 -9.57
N GLY A 186 3.57 -0.29 -8.86
CA GLY A 186 4.74 -1.15 -9.02
C GLY A 186 4.47 -2.64 -8.76
N ARG A 187 3.43 -2.97 -7.98
CA ARG A 187 2.98 -4.35 -7.70
C ARG A 187 2.68 -5.16 -8.96
N THR A 188 2.27 -4.51 -10.04
CA THR A 188 2.03 -5.17 -11.34
C THR A 188 3.25 -5.92 -11.88
N ALA A 189 4.46 -5.64 -11.37
CA ALA A 189 5.65 -6.40 -11.71
C ALA A 189 5.56 -7.85 -11.22
N VAL A 190 4.99 -8.08 -10.04
CA VAL A 190 4.75 -9.43 -9.49
C VAL A 190 3.68 -10.15 -10.28
N GLU A 191 2.61 -9.47 -10.67
CA GLU A 191 1.55 -10.03 -11.51
C GLU A 191 2.08 -10.51 -12.85
N ARG A 192 3.00 -9.74 -13.46
CA ARG A 192 3.68 -10.17 -14.70
C ARG A 192 4.53 -11.42 -14.49
N VAL A 193 5.19 -11.57 -13.34
CA VAL A 193 5.94 -12.79 -13.01
C VAL A 193 4.98 -13.97 -12.85
N ASN A 194 3.89 -13.80 -12.09
CA ASN A 194 2.88 -14.83 -11.90
C ASN A 194 2.25 -15.27 -13.23
N SER A 195 1.85 -14.31 -14.06
CA SER A 195 1.31 -14.61 -15.40
C SER A 195 2.29 -15.41 -16.27
N ARG A 196 3.60 -15.18 -16.17
CA ARG A 196 4.61 -15.99 -16.87
C ARG A 196 4.70 -17.40 -16.30
N ILE A 197 4.67 -17.54 -14.98
CA ILE A 197 4.67 -18.84 -14.32
C ILE A 197 3.45 -19.64 -14.75
N ASP A 198 2.28 -19.04 -14.77
CA ASP A 198 1.03 -19.69 -15.12
C ASP A 198 0.97 -20.05 -16.61
N ASN A 199 1.18 -19.10 -17.50
CA ASN A 199 0.97 -19.26 -18.92
C ASN A 199 2.15 -19.90 -19.67
N VAL A 200 3.40 -19.46 -19.37
CA VAL A 200 4.58 -19.95 -20.10
C VAL A 200 5.11 -21.25 -19.53
N PHE A 201 5.11 -21.38 -18.19
CA PHE A 201 5.58 -22.60 -17.52
C PHE A 201 4.44 -23.56 -17.18
N GLY A 202 3.19 -23.25 -17.55
CA GLY A 202 2.04 -24.12 -17.46
C GLY A 202 1.62 -24.46 -16.04
N PHE A 203 1.75 -23.50 -15.10
CA PHE A 203 1.35 -23.73 -13.71
C PHE A 203 -0.17 -23.68 -13.53
N GLU A 204 -0.90 -23.00 -14.41
CA GLU A 204 -2.37 -22.98 -14.37
C GLU A 204 -2.99 -24.34 -14.67
N PHE A 205 -2.36 -25.15 -15.52
CA PHE A 205 -2.87 -26.44 -16.00
C PHE A 205 -2.01 -27.62 -15.55
N HIS A 206 -1.64 -27.69 -14.28
CA HIS A 206 -0.78 -28.76 -13.80
C HIS A 206 -1.52 -29.82 -13.00
N TYR A 207 -1.04 -31.06 -13.07
CA TYR A 207 -1.51 -32.20 -12.26
C TYR A 207 -0.53 -32.59 -11.16
N ILE A 208 0.41 -31.72 -10.79
CA ILE A 208 1.44 -31.99 -9.79
C ILE A 208 0.81 -31.98 -8.41
N ARG A 209 1.01 -33.05 -7.66
CA ARG A 209 0.58 -33.16 -6.27
C ARG A 209 1.80 -33.22 -5.36
N GLY A 210 1.71 -32.53 -4.23
CA GLY A 210 2.72 -32.53 -3.17
C GLY A 210 3.70 -31.35 -3.25
N LYS A 211 4.02 -30.82 -2.07
CA LYS A 211 4.84 -29.63 -1.90
C LYS A 211 6.23 -29.77 -2.54
N ALA A 212 6.90 -30.89 -2.34
CA ALA A 212 8.27 -31.11 -2.84
C ALA A 212 8.33 -31.03 -4.38
N LYS A 213 7.41 -31.71 -5.09
CA LYS A 213 7.37 -31.69 -6.55
C LYS A 213 7.02 -30.29 -7.09
N MET A 214 6.10 -29.58 -6.44
CA MET A 214 5.74 -28.23 -6.81
C MET A 214 6.90 -27.27 -6.58
N THR A 215 7.60 -27.39 -5.45
CA THR A 215 8.81 -26.60 -5.16
C THR A 215 9.87 -26.80 -6.22
N LEU A 216 10.16 -28.07 -6.59
CA LEU A 216 11.14 -28.37 -7.63
C LEU A 216 10.76 -27.71 -8.96
N ARG A 217 9.50 -27.85 -9.41
CA ARG A 217 9.05 -27.25 -10.66
C ARG A 217 9.15 -25.73 -10.63
N MET A 218 8.74 -25.09 -9.52
CA MET A 218 8.86 -23.64 -9.34
C MET A 218 10.32 -23.20 -9.39
N SER A 219 11.22 -23.92 -8.69
CA SER A 219 12.66 -23.61 -8.73
C SER A 219 13.20 -23.65 -10.15
N LEU A 220 12.87 -24.68 -10.92
CA LEU A 220 13.32 -24.80 -12.31
C LEU A 220 12.80 -23.67 -13.19
N ALA A 221 11.53 -23.30 -13.07
CA ALA A 221 10.95 -22.17 -13.80
C ALA A 221 11.67 -20.85 -13.47
N LEU A 222 11.93 -20.59 -12.20
CA LEU A 222 12.64 -19.40 -11.75
C LEU A 222 14.10 -19.39 -12.20
N ILE A 223 14.80 -20.53 -12.19
CA ILE A 223 16.18 -20.65 -12.70
C ILE A 223 16.22 -20.28 -14.19
N VAL A 224 15.30 -20.79 -14.99
CA VAL A 224 15.21 -20.44 -16.41
C VAL A 224 14.96 -18.94 -16.60
N MET A 225 14.02 -18.36 -15.85
CA MET A 225 13.76 -16.91 -15.91
C MET A 225 14.99 -16.08 -15.55
N LEU A 226 15.74 -16.50 -14.51
CA LEU A 226 16.96 -15.82 -14.07
C LEU A 226 18.07 -15.94 -15.12
N ALA A 227 18.28 -17.14 -15.68
CA ALA A 227 19.27 -17.36 -16.71
C ALA A 227 19.00 -16.51 -17.97
N MET A 228 17.74 -16.43 -18.40
CA MET A 228 17.33 -15.57 -19.51
C MET A 228 17.59 -14.09 -19.21
N ALA A 229 17.29 -13.64 -18.01
CA ALA A 229 17.52 -12.25 -17.61
C ALA A 229 19.03 -11.92 -17.60
N VAL A 230 19.88 -12.78 -17.04
CA VAL A 230 21.33 -12.62 -17.05
C VAL A 230 21.87 -12.59 -18.50
N GLY A 231 21.36 -13.48 -19.36
CA GLY A 231 21.73 -13.50 -20.78
C GLY A 231 21.40 -12.20 -21.51
N ARG A 232 20.26 -11.59 -21.21
CA ARG A 232 19.85 -10.29 -21.80
C ARG A 232 20.68 -9.13 -21.28
N ILE A 233 20.94 -9.07 -19.98
CA ILE A 233 21.81 -8.06 -19.38
C ILE A 233 23.20 -8.11 -20.04
N LYS A 234 23.78 -9.31 -20.19
CA LYS A 234 25.09 -9.48 -20.86
C LYS A 234 25.11 -9.05 -22.32
N ARG A 235 23.96 -8.99 -22.98
CA ARG A 235 23.80 -8.55 -24.37
C ARG A 235 23.34 -7.12 -24.51
N ASN A 236 23.23 -6.35 -23.42
CA ASN A 236 22.64 -5.00 -23.36
C ASN A 236 21.21 -4.95 -23.93
N GLN A 237 20.41 -6.00 -23.68
CA GLN A 237 19.01 -6.16 -24.08
C GLN A 237 18.06 -6.06 -22.88
N GLU A 238 18.29 -5.13 -22.00
CA GLU A 238 17.52 -4.98 -20.76
C GLU A 238 16.06 -4.61 -21.03
N GLU A 239 15.79 -3.88 -22.11
CA GLU A 239 14.43 -3.51 -22.52
C GLU A 239 13.57 -4.73 -22.86
N ASP A 240 14.19 -5.81 -23.36
CA ASP A 240 13.53 -7.05 -23.72
C ASP A 240 13.19 -7.94 -22.50
N MET A 241 13.63 -7.57 -21.29
CA MET A 241 13.31 -8.33 -20.07
C MET A 241 11.81 -8.33 -19.73
N ARG A 242 11.02 -7.47 -20.38
CA ARG A 242 9.56 -7.44 -20.26
C ARG A 242 8.87 -8.62 -20.93
N SER A 243 9.52 -9.30 -21.88
CA SER A 243 8.98 -10.46 -22.58
C SER A 243 9.92 -11.66 -22.46
N LEU A 244 9.38 -12.88 -22.28
CA LEU A 244 10.12 -14.14 -22.37
C LEU A 244 10.22 -14.62 -23.83
N VAL A 245 9.29 -14.21 -24.68
CA VAL A 245 9.26 -14.58 -26.08
C VAL A 245 10.16 -13.61 -26.85
N MET A 246 11.18 -14.12 -27.52
CA MET A 246 11.90 -13.32 -28.51
C MET A 246 10.92 -12.97 -29.64
N PRO A 247 10.84 -11.72 -30.11
CA PRO A 247 10.19 -11.45 -31.38
C PRO A 247 10.89 -12.33 -32.42
N ILE A 248 10.10 -13.17 -33.10
CA ILE A 248 10.61 -13.86 -34.30
C ILE A 248 10.97 -12.73 -35.24
N ALA A 249 12.27 -12.58 -35.52
CA ALA A 249 12.72 -11.64 -36.55
C ALA A 249 11.99 -12.00 -37.84
N ALA A 250 11.18 -11.06 -38.34
CA ALA A 250 10.46 -11.20 -39.60
C ALA A 250 11.46 -11.09 -40.76
#